data_4fd07db55791557b354d0898003a173e
#
_entry.id   4fd07db55791557b354d0898003a173e
#
_cell.length_a   1.000
_cell.length_b   1.000
_cell.length_c   1.000
_cell.angle_alpha   90.00
_cell.angle_beta   90.00
_cell.angle_gamma   90.00
#
_symmetry.space_group_name_H-M   'P 1'
#
loop_
_entity.id
_entity.type
_entity.pdbx_description
1 polymer ?
#
loop_
_entity_poly.entity_id
_entity_poly.type
_entity_poly.pdbx_seq_one_letter_code
_entity_poly.pdbx_strand_id
1 'polypeptide(L)'
;MKLIGTKLKKKVKEESVGQIHVFSYKLLNEHVKFLHPKLGSLEKSIKQAMMPIPFEVYVSSMVFFSMIAGVCGIIMGLVAIQFINIQPASVGFLLPLMTGLMLFGMTFGVLKLIPTIRVKNRTSRLAEEIPHFIGYMSTLATSGLSLEGIFKAIAKEETNEDIVKDSRFITRNINILGMDLITAIKDLIDRTPAGPYSELLDGAIITVSTGGDLKDYFNATAKVQLDEKKMLLQKTTEALGSVAEIYTILLIVFPLLAIIMLSIMGIMSPSLGGFDLITLMNILTFGVIPLCGVMMLIMMDTMVPKR
;
A
#
# COMPACT_ATOMS: atom_id res chain seq x y z
N MET A 1 40.42 0.73 18.16
CA MET A 1 39.58 0.30 17.03
C MET A 1 38.08 0.26 17.34
N LYS A 2 37.60 -0.15 18.53
CA LYS A 2 36.17 -0.12 18.94
C LYS A 2 35.50 1.27 18.97
N LEU A 3 36.24 2.32 19.37
CA LEU A 3 35.71 3.70 19.48
C LEU A 3 35.46 4.38 18.13
N ILE A 4 36.22 4.04 17.08
CA ILE A 4 36.06 4.57 15.73
C ILE A 4 34.82 3.94 15.06
N GLY A 5 34.60 2.65 15.29
CA GLY A 5 33.40 1.95 14.77
C GLY A 5 32.09 2.45 15.39
N THR A 6 32.10 2.86 16.67
CA THR A 6 30.92 3.40 17.35
C THR A 6 30.61 4.85 16.89
N LYS A 7 31.63 5.66 16.63
CA LYS A 7 31.45 7.01 16.07
C LYS A 7 30.99 7.01 14.62
N LEU A 8 31.52 6.10 13.80
CA LEU A 8 31.06 5.91 12.40
C LEU A 8 29.63 5.38 12.33
N LYS A 9 29.27 4.37 13.16
CA LYS A 9 27.88 3.92 13.28
C LYS A 9 26.93 5.03 13.72
N LYS A 10 27.37 5.90 14.63
CA LYS A 10 26.58 7.03 15.11
C LYS A 10 26.39 8.09 14.02
N LYS A 11 27.45 8.40 13.26
CA LYS A 11 27.42 9.40 12.17
C LYS A 11 26.61 8.95 10.96
N VAL A 12 26.71 7.67 10.54
CA VAL A 12 25.88 7.09 9.49
C VAL A 12 24.42 6.98 9.91
N LYS A 13 24.16 6.77 11.21
CA LYS A 13 22.80 6.75 11.77
C LYS A 13 22.19 8.16 11.87
N GLU A 14 23.00 9.20 12.06
CA GLU A 14 22.54 10.60 12.12
C GLU A 14 22.29 11.18 10.72
N GLU A 15 23.05 10.81 9.69
CA GLU A 15 22.83 11.27 8.30
C GLU A 15 21.60 10.64 7.64
N SER A 16 21.19 9.43 8.05
CA SER A 16 19.99 8.76 7.53
C SER A 16 18.69 9.18 8.22
N VAL A 17 18.76 9.80 9.39
CA VAL A 17 17.61 10.25 10.17
C VAL A 17 17.61 11.77 10.16
N GLY A 18 16.58 12.38 9.54
CA GLY A 18 16.47 13.85 9.46
C GLY A 18 16.64 14.50 10.83
N GLN A 19 17.30 15.65 10.87
CA GLN A 19 17.66 16.38 12.11
C GLN A 19 16.47 16.56 13.07
N ILE A 20 15.27 16.71 12.54
CA ILE A 20 14.03 16.87 13.29
C ILE A 20 13.68 15.60 14.10
N HIS A 21 13.91 14.42 13.53
CA HIS A 21 13.66 13.15 14.21
C HIS A 21 14.63 12.89 15.37
N VAL A 22 15.88 13.32 15.20
CA VAL A 22 16.91 13.24 16.27
C VAL A 22 16.57 14.20 17.40
N PHE A 23 16.11 15.41 17.08
CA PHE A 23 15.70 16.41 18.06
C PHE A 23 14.49 15.95 18.89
N SER A 24 13.44 15.43 18.21
CA SER A 24 12.25 14.90 18.88
C SER A 24 12.57 13.73 19.83
N TYR A 25 13.49 12.87 19.42
CA TYR A 25 13.97 11.75 20.25
C TYR A 25 14.72 12.25 21.51
N LYS A 26 15.58 13.27 21.37
CA LYS A 26 16.34 13.80 22.50
C LYS A 26 15.44 14.47 23.54
N LEU A 27 14.32 15.06 23.11
CA LEU A 27 13.38 15.79 23.97
C LEU A 27 12.36 14.88 24.68
N LEU A 28 11.88 13.83 24.02
CA LEU A 28 10.72 13.04 24.49
C LEU A 28 11.03 11.59 24.87
N ASN A 29 12.25 11.07 24.68
CA ASN A 29 12.56 9.67 24.85
C ASN A 29 12.16 9.09 26.23
N GLU A 30 12.36 9.83 27.33
CA GLU A 30 12.01 9.32 28.65
C GLU A 30 10.50 9.19 28.88
N HIS A 31 9.70 10.09 28.33
CA HIS A 31 8.25 10.09 28.50
C HIS A 31 7.53 9.11 27.55
N VAL A 32 8.15 8.77 26.42
CA VAL A 32 7.59 7.91 25.41
C VAL A 32 7.85 6.43 25.66
N LYS A 33 8.80 6.07 26.53
CA LYS A 33 9.07 4.66 26.93
C LYS A 33 7.84 3.91 27.46
N PHE A 34 6.90 4.61 28.05
CA PHE A 34 5.64 4.02 28.54
C PHE A 34 4.71 3.56 27.41
N LEU A 35 4.82 4.17 26.20
CA LEU A 35 3.99 3.78 25.04
C LEU A 35 4.56 2.59 24.27
N HIS A 36 5.84 2.23 24.45
CA HIS A 36 6.50 1.15 23.73
C HIS A 36 5.77 -0.19 23.78
N PRO A 37 5.33 -0.71 24.97
CA PRO A 37 4.65 -2.00 25.02
C PRO A 37 3.28 -2.03 24.34
N LYS A 38 2.62 -0.87 24.22
CA LYS A 38 1.31 -0.77 23.56
C LYS A 38 1.38 -0.63 22.02
N LEU A 39 2.57 -0.38 21.47
CA LEU A 39 2.81 -0.13 20.05
C LEU A 39 3.68 -1.22 19.38
N GLY A 40 3.73 -2.44 19.91
CA GLY A 40 4.50 -3.55 19.33
C GLY A 40 4.12 -3.89 17.89
N SER A 41 2.85 -3.74 17.51
CA SER A 41 2.42 -3.89 16.11
C SER A 41 3.05 -2.86 15.16
N LEU A 42 3.31 -1.65 15.66
CA LEU A 42 3.96 -0.58 14.89
C LEU A 42 5.45 -0.88 14.66
N GLU A 43 6.14 -1.48 15.64
CA GLU A 43 7.52 -1.91 15.49
C GLU A 43 7.66 -2.93 14.35
N LYS A 44 6.77 -3.93 14.32
CA LYS A 44 6.71 -4.90 13.23
C LYS A 44 6.47 -4.22 11.88
N SER A 45 5.52 -3.29 11.81
CA SER A 45 5.22 -2.57 10.58
C SER A 45 6.39 -1.70 10.09
N ILE A 46 7.13 -1.05 10.98
CA ILE A 46 8.32 -0.25 10.63
C ILE A 46 9.44 -1.14 10.08
N LYS A 47 9.69 -2.30 10.70
CA LYS A 47 10.65 -3.28 10.20
C LYS A 47 10.25 -3.82 8.83
N GLN A 48 8.98 -4.19 8.65
CA GLN A 48 8.45 -4.70 7.38
C GLN A 48 8.38 -3.65 6.28
N ALA A 49 8.19 -2.38 6.62
CA ALA A 49 8.27 -1.27 5.67
C ALA A 49 9.72 -0.92 5.24
N MET A 50 10.73 -1.59 5.78
CA MET A 50 12.16 -1.29 5.58
C MET A 50 12.48 0.19 5.80
N MET A 51 11.81 0.82 6.78
CA MET A 51 12.05 2.24 7.07
C MET A 51 13.44 2.42 7.72
N PRO A 52 14.24 3.39 7.26
CA PRO A 52 15.58 3.64 7.81
C PRO A 52 15.57 4.26 9.21
N ILE A 53 14.38 4.45 9.80
CA ILE A 53 14.18 5.11 11.08
C ILE A 53 13.97 4.05 12.18
N PRO A 54 14.73 4.08 13.28
CA PRO A 54 14.48 3.20 14.43
C PRO A 54 13.09 3.43 15.03
N PHE A 55 12.46 2.38 15.55
CA PHE A 55 11.14 2.42 16.17
C PHE A 55 11.01 3.52 17.23
N GLU A 56 11.99 3.61 18.15
CA GLU A 56 11.99 4.60 19.24
C GLU A 56 11.98 6.04 18.73
N VAL A 57 12.73 6.31 17.66
CA VAL A 57 12.81 7.63 17.02
C VAL A 57 11.51 7.96 16.31
N TYR A 58 10.88 6.98 15.65
CA TYR A 58 9.60 7.16 14.98
C TYR A 58 8.48 7.49 15.96
N VAL A 59 8.37 6.72 17.07
CA VAL A 59 7.35 6.97 18.09
C VAL A 59 7.54 8.34 18.76
N SER A 60 8.79 8.72 19.08
CA SER A 60 9.08 10.04 19.63
C SER A 60 8.70 11.16 18.67
N SER A 61 8.98 11.02 17.38
CA SER A 61 8.60 12.01 16.35
C SER A 61 7.07 12.06 16.17
N MET A 62 6.38 10.92 16.23
CA MET A 62 4.93 10.84 16.13
C MET A 62 4.25 11.62 17.27
N VAL A 63 4.70 11.44 18.51
CA VAL A 63 4.20 12.20 19.67
C VAL A 63 4.52 13.68 19.54
N PHE A 64 5.74 14.04 19.10
CA PHE A 64 6.15 15.42 18.92
C PHE A 64 5.29 16.18 17.91
N PHE A 65 5.07 15.59 16.71
CA PHE A 65 4.22 16.22 15.70
C PHE A 65 2.76 16.29 16.13
N SER A 66 2.26 15.28 16.86
CA SER A 66 0.89 15.32 17.41
C SER A 66 0.73 16.42 18.45
N MET A 67 1.77 16.64 19.28
CA MET A 67 1.76 17.70 20.29
C MET A 67 1.75 19.10 19.64
N ILE A 68 2.54 19.30 18.60
CA ILE A 68 2.52 20.55 17.81
C ILE A 68 1.15 20.77 17.19
N ALA A 69 0.56 19.73 16.57
CA ALA A 69 -0.78 19.83 15.98
C ALA A 69 -1.86 20.13 17.03
N GLY A 70 -1.74 19.57 18.23
CA GLY A 70 -2.63 19.89 19.35
C GLY A 70 -2.56 21.35 19.79
N VAL A 71 -1.34 21.89 19.92
CA VAL A 71 -1.12 23.31 20.26
C VAL A 71 -1.66 24.23 19.16
N CYS A 72 -1.39 23.91 17.90
CA CYS A 72 -1.96 24.65 16.77
C CYS A 72 -3.50 24.59 16.77
N GLY A 73 -4.08 23.46 17.14
CA GLY A 73 -5.53 23.29 17.28
C GLY A 73 -6.12 24.19 18.37
N ILE A 74 -5.46 24.31 19.52
CA ILE A 74 -5.88 25.21 20.60
C ILE A 74 -5.83 26.67 20.12
N ILE A 75 -4.75 27.07 19.46
CA ILE A 75 -4.60 28.43 18.91
C ILE A 75 -5.70 28.72 17.88
N MET A 76 -5.96 27.78 16.97
CA MET A 76 -7.02 27.94 15.97
C MET A 76 -8.41 28.02 16.61
N GLY A 77 -8.68 27.24 17.67
CA GLY A 77 -9.91 27.32 18.44
C GLY A 77 -10.09 28.67 19.15
N LEU A 78 -9.02 29.25 19.71
CA LEU A 78 -9.03 30.58 20.32
C LEU A 78 -9.34 31.68 19.29
N VAL A 79 -8.73 31.59 18.11
CA VAL A 79 -9.00 32.54 17.01
C VAL A 79 -10.47 32.41 16.54
N ALA A 80 -10.98 31.18 16.41
CA ALA A 80 -12.35 30.95 15.98
C ALA A 80 -13.39 31.56 16.93
N ILE A 81 -13.14 31.57 18.26
CA ILE A 81 -14.01 32.20 19.24
C ILE A 81 -14.15 33.71 19.00
N GLN A 82 -13.04 34.39 18.66
CA GLN A 82 -13.05 35.81 18.36
C GLN A 82 -13.89 36.17 17.13
N PHE A 83 -13.91 35.28 16.13
CA PHE A 83 -14.69 35.52 14.90
C PHE A 83 -16.18 35.16 15.03
N ILE A 84 -16.54 34.18 15.85
CA ILE A 84 -17.91 33.63 15.92
C ILE A 84 -18.73 34.27 17.06
N ASN A 85 -18.10 35.06 17.95
CA ASN A 85 -18.74 35.79 19.05
C ASN A 85 -19.68 34.92 19.92
N ILE A 86 -19.23 33.71 20.30
CA ILE A 86 -20.03 32.71 21.04
C ILE A 86 -20.20 33.14 22.49
N GLN A 87 -21.43 33.42 22.89
CA GLN A 87 -21.82 33.52 24.30
C GLN A 87 -22.66 32.26 24.67
N PRO A 88 -22.40 31.60 25.79
CA PRO A 88 -21.79 32.00 27.05
C PRO A 88 -20.32 31.56 27.22
N ALA A 89 -19.59 32.20 28.13
CA ALA A 89 -18.16 32.00 28.38
C ALA A 89 -17.73 30.54 28.69
N SER A 90 -18.62 29.69 29.18
CA SER A 90 -18.36 28.27 29.46
C SER A 90 -18.12 27.45 28.20
N VAL A 91 -18.82 27.75 27.11
CA VAL A 91 -18.65 27.09 25.79
C VAL A 91 -17.37 27.60 25.11
N GLY A 92 -17.01 28.87 25.32
CA GLY A 92 -15.79 29.48 24.80
C GLY A 92 -14.50 28.81 25.27
N PHE A 93 -14.47 28.21 26.47
CA PHE A 93 -13.28 27.52 26.98
C PHE A 93 -13.17 26.05 26.51
N LEU A 94 -14.30 25.39 26.28
CA LEU A 94 -14.34 24.00 25.82
C LEU A 94 -13.95 23.86 24.35
N LEU A 95 -14.26 24.84 23.51
CA LEU A 95 -14.06 24.79 22.07
C LEU A 95 -12.58 24.67 21.64
N PRO A 96 -11.63 25.49 22.16
CA PRO A 96 -10.22 25.32 21.84
C PRO A 96 -9.63 24.01 22.38
N LEU A 97 -10.11 23.54 23.54
CA LEU A 97 -9.66 22.28 24.10
C LEU A 97 -10.11 21.10 23.21
N MET A 98 -11.36 21.10 22.74
CA MET A 98 -11.90 20.09 21.85
C MET A 98 -11.22 20.08 20.48
N THR A 99 -10.97 21.27 19.88
CA THR A 99 -10.25 21.38 18.60
C THR A 99 -8.80 20.94 18.73
N GLY A 100 -8.12 21.27 19.82
CA GLY A 100 -6.76 20.81 20.10
C GLY A 100 -6.69 19.30 20.29
N LEU A 101 -7.60 18.72 21.05
CA LEU A 101 -7.67 17.26 21.27
C LEU A 101 -7.99 16.51 19.98
N MET A 102 -8.92 17.04 19.16
CA MET A 102 -9.28 16.48 17.88
C MET A 102 -8.11 16.46 16.89
N LEU A 103 -7.38 17.57 16.75
CA LEU A 103 -6.21 17.65 15.88
C LEU A 103 -5.06 16.79 16.38
N PHE A 104 -4.83 16.72 17.70
CA PHE A 104 -3.85 15.80 18.29
C PHE A 104 -4.18 14.34 17.94
N GLY A 105 -5.43 13.91 18.18
CA GLY A 105 -5.87 12.53 17.91
C GLY A 105 -5.85 12.18 16.42
N MET A 106 -6.27 13.11 15.55
CA MET A 106 -6.23 12.92 14.11
C MET A 106 -4.78 12.77 13.59
N THR A 107 -3.88 13.65 13.99
CA THR A 107 -2.48 13.60 13.59
C THR A 107 -1.79 12.33 14.10
N PHE A 108 -2.03 11.96 15.35
CA PHE A 108 -1.52 10.72 15.94
C PHE A 108 -2.02 9.49 15.18
N GLY A 109 -3.32 9.44 14.85
CA GLY A 109 -3.92 8.36 14.06
C GLY A 109 -3.34 8.25 12.65
N VAL A 110 -3.20 9.35 11.94
CA VAL A 110 -2.62 9.40 10.59
C VAL A 110 -1.16 8.92 10.62
N LEU A 111 -0.34 9.42 11.54
CA LEU A 111 1.06 9.00 11.66
C LEU A 111 1.20 7.52 12.01
N LYS A 112 0.27 6.94 12.80
CA LYS A 112 0.23 5.51 13.09
C LYS A 112 -0.10 4.67 11.84
N LEU A 113 -0.91 5.19 10.91
CA LEU A 113 -1.31 4.49 9.70
C LEU A 113 -0.22 4.49 8.61
N ILE A 114 0.70 5.46 8.59
CA ILE A 114 1.73 5.58 7.55
C ILE A 114 2.58 4.31 7.40
N PRO A 115 3.16 3.69 8.45
CA PRO A 115 3.93 2.46 8.33
C PRO A 115 3.09 1.31 7.79
N THR A 116 1.85 1.18 8.24
CA THR A 116 0.92 0.12 7.78
C THR A 116 0.60 0.25 6.30
N ILE A 117 0.35 1.47 5.81
CA ILE A 117 0.12 1.73 4.38
C ILE A 117 1.39 1.42 3.57
N ARG A 118 2.58 1.79 4.07
CA ARG A 118 3.85 1.46 3.41
C ARG A 118 4.10 -0.04 3.33
N VAL A 119 3.78 -0.80 4.39
CA VAL A 119 3.84 -2.27 4.38
C VAL A 119 2.93 -2.83 3.30
N LYS A 120 1.65 -2.41 3.26
CA LYS A 120 0.69 -2.86 2.26
C LYS A 120 1.16 -2.57 0.84
N ASN A 121 1.64 -1.37 0.58
CA ASN A 121 2.14 -0.98 -0.73
C ASN A 121 3.39 -1.78 -1.13
N ARG A 122 4.30 -2.06 -0.17
CA ARG A 122 5.47 -2.91 -0.42
C ARG A 122 5.06 -4.34 -0.71
N THR A 123 4.11 -4.90 0.05
CA THR A 123 3.57 -6.25 -0.20
C THR A 123 3.00 -6.37 -1.61
N SER A 124 2.21 -5.39 -2.05
CA SER A 124 1.63 -5.39 -3.40
C SER A 124 2.72 -5.32 -4.49
N ARG A 125 3.71 -4.42 -4.34
CA ARG A 125 4.81 -4.31 -5.30
C ARG A 125 5.67 -5.58 -5.38
N LEU A 126 5.98 -6.17 -4.22
CA LEU A 126 6.72 -7.44 -4.19
C LEU A 126 5.92 -8.56 -4.87
N ALA A 127 4.62 -8.67 -4.58
CA ALA A 127 3.76 -9.70 -5.16
C ALA A 127 3.64 -9.57 -6.69
N GLU A 128 3.58 -8.35 -7.21
CA GLU A 128 3.50 -8.08 -8.65
C GLU A 128 4.78 -8.53 -9.39
N GLU A 129 5.94 -8.33 -8.76
CA GLU A 129 7.26 -8.61 -9.35
C GLU A 129 7.71 -10.07 -9.19
N ILE A 130 7.09 -10.83 -8.29
CA ILE A 130 7.50 -12.22 -8.01
C ILE A 130 7.64 -13.09 -9.26
N PRO A 131 6.71 -13.11 -10.24
CA PRO A 131 6.85 -13.98 -11.40
C PRO A 131 8.11 -13.68 -12.22
N HIS A 132 8.47 -12.40 -12.36
CA HIS A 132 9.69 -11.98 -13.02
C HIS A 132 10.94 -12.34 -12.21
N PHE A 133 10.88 -12.07 -10.92
CA PHE A 133 11.96 -12.35 -9.98
C PHE A 133 12.31 -13.83 -9.91
N ILE A 134 11.31 -14.71 -9.79
CA ILE A 134 11.53 -16.17 -9.78
C ILE A 134 12.10 -16.65 -11.10
N GLY A 135 11.59 -16.16 -12.23
CA GLY A 135 12.13 -16.49 -13.56
C GLY A 135 13.61 -16.12 -13.67
N TYR A 136 14.01 -14.97 -13.16
CA TYR A 136 15.40 -14.53 -13.12
C TYR A 136 16.25 -15.41 -12.19
N MET A 137 15.77 -15.70 -10.97
CA MET A 137 16.46 -16.63 -10.05
C MET A 137 16.62 -18.02 -10.66
N SER A 138 15.60 -18.53 -11.35
CA SER A 138 15.64 -19.81 -12.06
C SER A 138 16.72 -19.83 -13.14
N THR A 139 16.87 -18.75 -13.90
CA THR A 139 17.91 -18.60 -14.92
C THR A 139 19.30 -18.61 -14.30
N LEU A 140 19.50 -17.86 -13.20
CA LEU A 140 20.76 -17.82 -12.49
C LEU A 140 21.11 -19.17 -11.83
N ALA A 141 20.12 -19.86 -11.25
CA ALA A 141 20.29 -21.21 -10.70
C ALA A 141 20.65 -22.24 -11.80
N THR A 142 20.03 -22.14 -12.97
CA THR A 142 20.36 -22.99 -14.14
C THR A 142 21.79 -22.75 -14.63
N SER A 143 22.32 -21.55 -14.45
CA SER A 143 23.74 -21.23 -14.74
C SER A 143 24.72 -21.78 -13.69
N GLY A 144 24.25 -22.52 -12.69
CA GLY A 144 25.07 -23.15 -11.64
C GLY A 144 25.47 -22.19 -10.52
N LEU A 145 24.84 -21.00 -10.41
CA LEU A 145 25.11 -20.07 -9.31
C LEU A 145 24.53 -20.61 -8.00
N SER A 146 25.32 -20.53 -6.92
CA SER A 146 24.82 -20.77 -5.56
C SER A 146 23.80 -19.70 -5.15
N LEU A 147 22.96 -19.98 -4.14
CA LEU A 147 21.95 -19.03 -3.64
C LEU A 147 22.59 -17.68 -3.24
N GLU A 148 23.78 -17.71 -2.63
CA GLU A 148 24.55 -16.49 -2.34
C GLU A 148 24.97 -15.74 -3.62
N GLY A 149 25.42 -16.47 -4.64
CA GLY A 149 25.77 -15.90 -5.96
C GLY A 149 24.58 -15.25 -6.64
N ILE A 150 23.41 -15.87 -6.54
CA ILE A 150 22.14 -15.34 -7.07
C ILE A 150 21.82 -13.99 -6.40
N PHE A 151 21.82 -13.89 -5.07
CA PHE A 151 21.56 -12.62 -4.38
C PHE A 151 22.63 -11.56 -4.68
N LYS A 152 23.89 -11.94 -4.84
CA LYS A 152 24.96 -11.03 -5.26
C LYS A 152 24.75 -10.48 -6.69
N ALA A 153 24.24 -11.30 -7.60
CA ALA A 153 23.92 -10.88 -8.96
C ALA A 153 22.76 -9.87 -8.95
N ILE A 154 21.66 -10.21 -8.26
CA ILE A 154 20.46 -9.35 -8.13
C ILE A 154 20.79 -8.02 -7.45
N ALA A 155 21.66 -8.02 -6.45
CA ALA A 155 22.06 -6.80 -5.73
C ALA A 155 22.75 -5.75 -6.62
N LYS A 156 23.26 -6.15 -7.78
CA LYS A 156 23.92 -5.29 -8.79
C LYS A 156 22.96 -4.81 -9.88
N GLU A 157 21.77 -5.39 -9.96
CA GLU A 157 20.78 -5.06 -10.96
C GLU A 157 20.04 -3.77 -10.60
N GLU A 158 19.47 -3.09 -11.60
CA GLU A 158 18.77 -1.81 -11.40
C GLU A 158 17.25 -1.91 -11.61
N THR A 159 16.71 -3.12 -11.84
CA THR A 159 15.34 -3.30 -12.35
C THR A 159 14.25 -3.10 -11.31
N ASN A 160 14.41 -3.59 -10.08
CA ASN A 160 13.40 -3.45 -9.01
C ASN A 160 14.04 -2.99 -7.70
N GLU A 161 13.68 -1.77 -7.27
CA GLU A 161 14.28 -1.18 -6.08
C GLU A 161 14.07 -1.99 -4.79
N ASP A 162 12.89 -2.59 -4.57
CA ASP A 162 12.58 -3.29 -3.32
C ASP A 162 13.36 -4.61 -3.24
N ILE A 163 13.38 -5.40 -4.34
CA ILE A 163 14.10 -6.68 -4.41
C ILE A 163 15.61 -6.46 -4.38
N VAL A 164 16.10 -5.43 -5.07
CA VAL A 164 17.52 -5.05 -5.05
C VAL A 164 17.94 -4.59 -3.65
N LYS A 165 17.12 -3.82 -2.95
CA LYS A 165 17.38 -3.43 -1.55
C LYS A 165 17.46 -4.65 -0.63
N ASP A 166 16.55 -5.61 -0.79
CA ASP A 166 16.52 -6.85 -0.02
C ASP A 166 17.75 -7.71 -0.32
N SER A 167 18.14 -7.86 -1.59
CA SER A 167 19.34 -8.59 -2.01
C SER A 167 20.63 -7.91 -1.52
N ARG A 168 20.68 -6.58 -1.55
CA ARG A 168 21.80 -5.81 -0.97
C ARG A 168 21.86 -5.97 0.56
N PHE A 169 20.70 -6.08 1.22
CA PHE A 169 20.64 -6.35 2.66
C PHE A 169 21.25 -7.72 3.00
N ILE A 170 20.88 -8.80 2.28
CA ILE A 170 21.47 -10.12 2.46
C ILE A 170 22.98 -10.07 2.20
N THR A 171 23.38 -9.54 1.05
CA THR A 171 24.79 -9.47 0.64
C THR A 171 25.64 -8.68 1.64
N ARG A 172 25.11 -7.59 2.20
CA ARG A 172 25.76 -6.81 3.24
C ARG A 172 25.90 -7.61 4.54
N ASN A 173 24.86 -8.31 4.96
CA ASN A 173 24.88 -9.10 6.19
C ASN A 173 25.91 -10.24 6.10
N ILE A 174 26.05 -10.87 4.94
CA ILE A 174 27.07 -11.90 4.70
C ILE A 174 28.46 -11.26 4.65
N ASN A 175 28.70 -10.29 3.77
CA ASN A 175 30.05 -9.80 3.48
C ASN A 175 30.60 -8.85 4.58
N ILE A 176 29.74 -8.08 5.26
CA ILE A 176 30.19 -7.06 6.24
C ILE A 176 30.00 -7.56 7.67
N LEU A 177 28.91 -8.25 7.97
CA LEU A 177 28.59 -8.72 9.32
C LEU A 177 29.08 -10.16 9.55
N GLY A 178 29.52 -10.89 8.50
CA GLY A 178 29.99 -12.28 8.61
C GLY A 178 28.88 -13.27 8.98
N MET A 179 27.62 -12.94 8.66
CA MET A 179 26.48 -13.81 8.92
C MET A 179 26.46 -14.99 7.96
N ASP A 180 26.03 -16.15 8.43
CA ASP A 180 25.69 -17.26 7.56
C ASP A 180 24.53 -16.91 6.61
N LEU A 181 24.53 -17.50 5.42
CA LEU A 181 23.52 -17.24 4.38
C LEU A 181 22.09 -17.47 4.88
N ILE A 182 21.85 -18.62 5.53
CA ILE A 182 20.53 -18.99 6.04
C ILE A 182 20.06 -17.98 7.09
N THR A 183 20.94 -17.58 8.01
CA THR A 183 20.65 -16.57 9.03
C THR A 183 20.36 -15.19 8.43
N ALA A 184 21.12 -14.80 7.39
CA ALA A 184 20.90 -13.52 6.69
C ALA A 184 19.55 -13.47 5.96
N ILE A 185 19.13 -14.59 5.33
CA ILE A 185 17.83 -14.68 4.68
C ILE A 185 16.70 -14.72 5.70
N LYS A 186 16.85 -15.45 6.82
CA LYS A 186 15.86 -15.46 7.92
C LYS A 186 15.64 -14.06 8.50
N ASP A 187 16.71 -13.28 8.74
CA ASP A 187 16.58 -11.88 9.20
C ASP A 187 15.83 -11.01 8.16
N LEU A 188 15.98 -11.29 6.87
CA LEU A 188 15.18 -10.63 5.84
C LEU A 188 13.71 -11.05 5.88
N ILE A 189 13.41 -12.36 6.04
CA ILE A 189 12.04 -12.88 6.13
C ILE A 189 11.28 -12.24 7.29
N ASP A 190 11.90 -12.11 8.45
CA ASP A 190 11.33 -11.44 9.64
C ASP A 190 10.97 -9.96 9.36
N ARG A 191 11.67 -9.33 8.42
CA ARG A 191 11.45 -7.94 7.98
C ARG A 191 10.57 -7.84 6.72
N THR A 192 10.16 -8.97 6.18
CA THR A 192 9.31 -9.02 4.98
C THR A 192 7.87 -9.23 5.40
N PRO A 193 6.90 -8.53 4.79
CA PRO A 193 5.49 -8.84 5.03
C PRO A 193 5.18 -10.27 4.61
N ALA A 194 4.29 -10.94 5.34
CA ALA A 194 3.81 -12.27 4.94
C ALA A 194 3.20 -12.24 3.54
N GLY A 195 3.56 -13.21 2.71
CA GLY A 195 3.08 -13.32 1.34
C GLY A 195 4.02 -14.14 0.46
N PRO A 196 3.74 -14.23 -0.84
CA PRO A 196 4.47 -15.11 -1.77
C PRO A 196 5.98 -14.90 -1.79
N TYR A 197 6.46 -13.66 -1.54
CA TYR A 197 7.89 -13.37 -1.50
C TYR A 197 8.59 -13.99 -0.27
N SER A 198 7.96 -13.91 0.91
CA SER A 198 8.51 -14.57 2.11
C SER A 198 8.49 -16.09 2.00
N GLU A 199 7.43 -16.64 1.39
CA GLU A 199 7.29 -18.09 1.13
C GLU A 199 8.36 -18.59 0.15
N LEU A 200 8.64 -17.81 -0.90
CA LEU A 200 9.73 -18.11 -1.83
C LEU A 200 11.10 -18.18 -1.13
N LEU A 201 11.39 -17.22 -0.26
CA LEU A 201 12.65 -17.19 0.49
C LEU A 201 12.76 -18.35 1.48
N ASP A 202 11.67 -18.67 2.19
CA ASP A 202 11.62 -19.82 3.10
C ASP A 202 11.83 -21.13 2.36
N GLY A 203 11.16 -21.35 1.23
CA GLY A 203 11.34 -22.52 0.40
C GLY A 203 12.77 -22.65 -0.15
N ALA A 204 13.41 -21.55 -0.53
CA ALA A 204 14.81 -21.55 -0.94
C ALA A 204 15.75 -21.96 0.21
N ILE A 205 15.51 -21.50 1.45
CA ILE A 205 16.25 -21.94 2.63
C ILE A 205 16.08 -23.44 2.87
N ILE A 206 14.83 -23.95 2.83
CA ILE A 206 14.52 -25.36 3.03
C ILE A 206 15.26 -26.19 1.97
N THR A 207 15.17 -25.79 0.71
CA THR A 207 15.83 -26.50 -0.41
C THR A 207 17.34 -26.59 -0.19
N VAL A 208 17.99 -25.49 0.17
CA VAL A 208 19.45 -25.47 0.43
C VAL A 208 19.79 -26.32 1.66
N SER A 209 19.03 -26.21 2.73
CA SER A 209 19.31 -26.92 3.98
C SER A 209 19.09 -28.43 3.89
N THR A 210 18.21 -28.89 3.00
CA THR A 210 17.98 -30.32 2.71
C THR A 210 18.86 -30.86 1.60
N GLY A 211 19.73 -30.05 0.98
CA GLY A 211 20.58 -30.45 -0.13
C GLY A 211 19.82 -30.65 -1.44
N GLY A 212 18.64 -30.06 -1.57
CA GLY A 212 17.82 -30.08 -2.79
C GLY A 212 18.39 -29.21 -3.91
N ASP A 213 17.90 -29.43 -5.14
CA ASP A 213 18.29 -28.64 -6.30
C ASP A 213 17.49 -27.33 -6.37
N LEU A 214 18.19 -26.21 -6.25
CA LEU A 214 17.62 -24.85 -6.35
C LEU A 214 17.02 -24.57 -7.73
N LYS A 215 17.61 -25.14 -8.79
CA LYS A 215 17.09 -24.99 -10.15
C LYS A 215 15.70 -25.59 -10.26
N ASP A 216 15.52 -26.82 -9.76
CA ASP A 216 14.24 -27.51 -9.79
C ASP A 216 13.20 -26.78 -8.94
N TYR A 217 13.59 -26.30 -7.74
CA TYR A 217 12.73 -25.51 -6.88
C TYR A 217 12.25 -24.23 -7.55
N PHE A 218 13.16 -23.42 -8.12
CA PHE A 218 12.78 -22.16 -8.76
C PHE A 218 12.00 -22.37 -10.04
N ASN A 219 12.31 -23.41 -10.85
CA ASN A 219 11.55 -23.75 -12.03
C ASN A 219 10.11 -24.18 -11.70
N ALA A 220 9.93 -25.02 -10.69
CA ALA A 220 8.62 -25.45 -10.24
C ALA A 220 7.81 -24.24 -9.71
N THR A 221 8.42 -23.42 -8.86
CA THR A 221 7.76 -22.23 -8.31
C THR A 221 7.44 -21.21 -9.40
N ALA A 222 8.33 -20.98 -10.37
CA ALA A 222 8.08 -20.11 -11.51
C ALA A 222 6.86 -20.55 -12.31
N LYS A 223 6.74 -21.87 -12.57
CA LYS A 223 5.59 -22.44 -13.29
C LYS A 223 4.29 -22.18 -12.53
N VAL A 224 4.25 -22.45 -11.23
CA VAL A 224 3.06 -22.22 -10.39
C VAL A 224 2.65 -20.75 -10.43
N GLN A 225 3.59 -19.83 -10.25
CA GLN A 225 3.32 -18.38 -10.26
C GLN A 225 2.84 -17.87 -11.63
N LEU A 226 3.38 -18.42 -12.71
CA LEU A 226 2.92 -18.11 -14.07
C LEU A 226 1.50 -18.62 -14.33
N ASP A 227 1.18 -19.81 -13.84
CA ASP A 227 -0.16 -20.39 -14.00
C ASP A 227 -1.20 -19.63 -13.15
N GLU A 228 -0.85 -19.20 -11.93
CA GLU A 228 -1.68 -18.32 -11.11
C GLU A 228 -1.93 -16.96 -11.80
N LYS A 229 -0.90 -16.37 -12.39
CA LYS A 229 -1.03 -15.10 -13.14
C LYS A 229 -1.92 -15.26 -14.37
N LYS A 230 -1.78 -16.38 -15.11
CA LYS A 230 -2.67 -16.68 -16.25
C LYS A 230 -4.12 -16.84 -15.81
N MET A 231 -4.35 -17.57 -14.73
CA MET A 231 -5.70 -17.77 -14.17
C MET A 231 -6.33 -16.44 -13.74
N LEU A 232 -5.54 -15.55 -13.11
CA LEU A 232 -6.01 -14.21 -12.72
C LEU A 232 -6.39 -13.37 -13.95
N LEU A 233 -5.55 -13.41 -15.00
CA LEU A 233 -5.84 -12.70 -16.25
C LEU A 233 -7.10 -13.27 -16.94
N GLN A 234 -7.27 -14.59 -16.96
CA GLN A 234 -8.48 -15.21 -17.50
C GLN A 234 -9.74 -14.76 -16.76
N LYS A 235 -9.73 -14.82 -15.42
CA LYS A 235 -10.84 -14.33 -14.59
C LYS A 235 -11.16 -12.85 -14.85
N THR A 236 -10.13 -12.01 -15.02
CA THR A 236 -10.33 -10.61 -15.35
C THR A 236 -10.96 -10.45 -16.74
N THR A 237 -10.51 -11.20 -17.73
CA THR A 237 -11.07 -11.19 -19.08
C THR A 237 -12.53 -11.67 -19.11
N GLU A 238 -12.85 -12.73 -18.37
CA GLU A 238 -14.23 -13.23 -18.22
C GLU A 238 -15.14 -12.19 -17.53
N ALA A 239 -14.65 -11.54 -16.48
CA ALA A 239 -15.40 -10.47 -15.82
C ALA A 239 -15.66 -9.28 -16.77
N LEU A 240 -14.66 -8.87 -17.55
CA LEU A 240 -14.83 -7.83 -18.57
C LEU A 240 -15.82 -8.25 -19.66
N GLY A 241 -15.80 -9.51 -20.07
CA GLY A 241 -16.78 -10.09 -21.02
C GLY A 241 -18.21 -9.97 -20.50
N SER A 242 -18.45 -10.37 -19.24
CA SER A 242 -19.76 -10.26 -18.60
C SER A 242 -20.24 -8.79 -18.49
N VAL A 243 -19.34 -7.86 -18.16
CA VAL A 243 -19.69 -6.41 -18.14
C VAL A 243 -20.02 -5.90 -19.54
N ALA A 244 -19.30 -6.34 -20.57
CA ALA A 244 -19.57 -5.96 -21.96
C ALA A 244 -20.96 -6.48 -22.41
N GLU A 245 -21.37 -7.67 -21.98
CA GLU A 245 -22.69 -8.20 -22.24
C GLU A 245 -23.79 -7.35 -21.58
N ILE A 246 -23.62 -7.03 -20.29
CA ILE A 246 -24.55 -6.14 -19.57
C ILE A 246 -24.62 -4.76 -20.24
N TYR A 247 -23.47 -4.22 -20.65
CA TYR A 247 -23.40 -2.95 -21.40
C TYR A 247 -24.24 -3.00 -22.67
N THR A 248 -24.12 -4.08 -23.45
CA THR A 248 -24.86 -4.24 -24.70
C THR A 248 -26.37 -4.30 -24.43
N ILE A 249 -26.80 -5.05 -23.44
CA ILE A 249 -28.23 -5.16 -23.08
C ILE A 249 -28.76 -3.81 -22.59
N LEU A 250 -28.04 -3.14 -21.67
CA LEU A 250 -28.52 -1.93 -21.00
C LEU A 250 -28.48 -0.70 -21.92
N LEU A 251 -27.45 -0.56 -22.77
CA LEU A 251 -27.24 0.65 -23.57
C LEU A 251 -27.74 0.53 -25.02
N ILE A 252 -27.89 -0.67 -25.54
CA ILE A 252 -28.33 -0.90 -26.91
C ILE A 252 -29.71 -1.52 -26.95
N VAL A 253 -29.91 -2.68 -26.33
CA VAL A 253 -31.17 -3.44 -26.42
C VAL A 253 -32.30 -2.73 -25.71
N PHE A 254 -32.09 -2.32 -24.45
CA PHE A 254 -33.11 -1.68 -23.63
C PHE A 254 -33.63 -0.36 -24.22
N PRO A 255 -32.78 0.61 -24.65
CA PRO A 255 -33.27 1.84 -25.26
C PRO A 255 -33.98 1.60 -26.59
N LEU A 256 -33.51 0.66 -27.40
CA LEU A 256 -34.14 0.30 -28.65
C LEU A 256 -35.58 -0.22 -28.44
N LEU A 257 -35.74 -1.14 -27.47
CA LEU A 257 -37.05 -1.66 -27.11
C LEU A 257 -37.94 -0.54 -26.51
N ALA A 258 -37.38 0.32 -25.67
CA ALA A 258 -38.11 1.42 -25.05
C ALA A 258 -38.63 2.43 -26.11
N ILE A 259 -37.79 2.78 -27.12
CA ILE A 259 -38.22 3.67 -28.20
C ILE A 259 -39.31 3.01 -29.05
N ILE A 260 -39.21 1.72 -29.37
CA ILE A 260 -40.24 1.00 -30.09
C ILE A 260 -41.57 1.01 -29.34
N MET A 261 -41.51 0.68 -28.04
CA MET A 261 -42.70 0.67 -27.16
C MET A 261 -43.34 2.05 -27.07
N LEU A 262 -42.54 3.11 -26.86
CA LEU A 262 -43.03 4.48 -26.80
C LEU A 262 -43.64 4.92 -28.16
N SER A 263 -43.06 4.51 -29.29
CA SER A 263 -43.57 4.81 -30.61
C SER A 263 -44.96 4.15 -30.87
N ILE A 264 -45.10 2.88 -30.46
CA ILE A 264 -46.41 2.17 -30.59
C ILE A 264 -47.45 2.83 -29.68
N MET A 265 -47.08 3.17 -28.44
CA MET A 265 -47.99 3.86 -27.49
C MET A 265 -48.40 5.23 -28.02
N GLY A 266 -47.49 5.96 -28.71
CA GLY A 266 -47.79 7.24 -29.33
C GLY A 266 -48.89 7.21 -30.42
N ILE A 267 -49.01 6.08 -31.11
CA ILE A 267 -50.08 5.87 -32.08
C ILE A 267 -51.46 5.71 -31.39
N MET A 268 -51.43 5.10 -30.19
CA MET A 268 -52.67 4.81 -29.43
C MET A 268 -53.12 6.00 -28.55
N SER A 269 -52.16 6.70 -27.96
CA SER A 269 -52.42 7.84 -27.07
C SER A 269 -51.25 8.82 -27.09
N PRO A 270 -51.46 10.10 -27.45
CA PRO A 270 -50.38 11.10 -27.53
C PRO A 270 -49.83 11.55 -26.17
N SER A 271 -50.44 11.19 -25.06
CA SER A 271 -50.00 11.56 -23.70
C SER A 271 -50.03 10.37 -22.77
N LEU A 272 -49.00 10.17 -21.97
CA LEU A 272 -48.85 9.13 -20.94
C LEU A 272 -48.71 9.78 -19.56
N GLY A 273 -49.73 9.62 -18.71
CA GLY A 273 -49.66 10.13 -17.36
C GLY A 273 -49.43 11.63 -17.20
N GLY A 274 -49.90 12.45 -18.20
CA GLY A 274 -49.69 13.90 -18.19
C GLY A 274 -48.39 14.39 -18.81
N PHE A 275 -47.52 13.51 -19.25
CA PHE A 275 -46.27 13.85 -19.98
C PHE A 275 -46.48 13.66 -21.50
N ASP A 276 -45.96 14.60 -22.25
CA ASP A 276 -45.95 14.52 -23.73
C ASP A 276 -44.95 13.44 -24.14
N LEU A 277 -45.33 12.54 -25.03
CA LEU A 277 -44.52 11.40 -25.46
C LEU A 277 -43.15 11.81 -26.02
N ILE A 278 -43.10 12.94 -26.74
CA ILE A 278 -41.87 13.52 -27.30
C ILE A 278 -40.92 13.91 -26.16
N THR A 279 -41.45 14.48 -25.08
CA THR A 279 -40.66 14.84 -23.90
C THR A 279 -40.04 13.60 -23.22
N LEU A 280 -40.80 12.52 -23.12
CA LEU A 280 -40.34 11.23 -22.56
C LEU A 280 -39.23 10.61 -23.42
N MET A 281 -39.37 10.62 -24.73
CA MET A 281 -38.34 10.17 -25.68
C MET A 281 -37.06 11.02 -25.59
N ASN A 282 -37.17 12.33 -25.45
CA ASN A 282 -36.02 13.20 -25.26
C ASN A 282 -35.30 12.95 -23.91
N ILE A 283 -36.02 12.77 -22.82
CA ILE A 283 -35.45 12.43 -21.51
C ILE A 283 -34.71 11.09 -21.58
N LEU A 284 -35.30 10.09 -22.24
CA LEU A 284 -34.66 8.79 -22.40
C LEU A 284 -33.35 8.90 -23.19
N THR A 285 -33.40 9.60 -24.35
CA THR A 285 -32.29 9.67 -25.31
C THR A 285 -31.15 10.55 -24.81
N PHE A 286 -31.44 11.73 -24.26
CA PHE A 286 -30.43 12.71 -23.83
C PHE A 286 -30.12 12.69 -22.36
N GLY A 287 -30.95 12.06 -21.50
CA GLY A 287 -30.74 11.95 -20.07
C GLY A 287 -30.28 10.55 -19.64
N VAL A 288 -31.16 9.56 -19.82
CA VAL A 288 -30.95 8.22 -19.25
C VAL A 288 -29.79 7.48 -19.93
N ILE A 289 -29.75 7.47 -21.27
CA ILE A 289 -28.73 6.73 -22.02
C ILE A 289 -27.31 7.25 -21.74
N PRO A 290 -27.02 8.58 -21.84
CA PRO A 290 -25.67 9.07 -21.51
C PRO A 290 -25.28 8.86 -20.05
N LEU A 291 -26.22 9.01 -19.11
CA LEU A 291 -25.97 8.79 -17.68
C LEU A 291 -25.56 7.32 -17.40
N CYS A 292 -26.33 6.36 -17.96
CA CYS A 292 -26.01 4.95 -17.87
C CYS A 292 -24.65 4.62 -18.54
N GLY A 293 -24.35 5.24 -19.66
CA GLY A 293 -23.06 5.08 -20.35
C GLY A 293 -21.87 5.51 -19.52
N VAL A 294 -21.94 6.69 -18.91
CA VAL A 294 -20.88 7.19 -18.02
C VAL A 294 -20.73 6.30 -16.79
N MET A 295 -21.84 5.88 -16.18
CA MET A 295 -21.82 4.98 -15.01
C MET A 295 -21.14 3.65 -15.33
N MET A 296 -21.42 3.06 -16.51
CA MET A 296 -20.80 1.83 -16.96
C MET A 296 -19.31 1.99 -17.26
N LEU A 297 -18.88 3.11 -17.85
CA LEU A 297 -17.46 3.39 -18.07
C LEU A 297 -16.68 3.47 -16.75
N ILE A 298 -17.25 4.12 -15.73
CA ILE A 298 -16.66 4.17 -14.40
C ILE A 298 -16.57 2.76 -13.79
N MET A 299 -17.60 1.95 -13.95
CA MET A 299 -17.61 0.56 -13.46
C MET A 299 -16.52 -0.29 -14.13
N MET A 300 -16.35 -0.17 -15.46
CA MET A 300 -15.29 -0.85 -16.21
C MET A 300 -13.89 -0.40 -15.76
N ASP A 301 -13.66 0.88 -15.51
CA ASP A 301 -12.35 1.39 -15.03
C ASP A 301 -11.98 0.83 -13.66
N THR A 302 -12.97 0.56 -12.79
CA THR A 302 -12.73 -0.03 -11.47
C THR A 302 -12.40 -1.53 -11.52
N MET A 303 -12.82 -2.25 -12.58
CA MET A 303 -12.57 -3.70 -12.74
C MET A 303 -11.23 -4.00 -13.41
N VAL A 304 -10.67 -3.06 -14.15
CA VAL A 304 -9.34 -3.24 -14.75
C VAL A 304 -8.28 -3.08 -13.67
N PRO A 305 -7.44 -4.09 -13.41
CA PRO A 305 -6.34 -3.95 -12.45
C PRO A 305 -5.41 -2.84 -12.93
N LYS A 306 -5.31 -1.78 -12.14
CA LYS A 306 -4.36 -0.68 -12.42
C LYS A 306 -2.94 -1.23 -12.32
N ARG A 307 -2.19 -1.11 -13.42
CA ARG A 307 -0.76 -1.42 -13.52
C ARG A 307 0.07 -0.52 -12.61
#